data_01265502005083ad7479170a73dc6511
#
_entry.id   01265502005083ad7479170a73dc6511
#
_cell.length_a   1.000
_cell.length_b   1.000
_cell.length_c   1.000
_cell.angle_alpha   90.00
_cell.angle_beta   90.00
_cell.angle_gamma   90.00
#
_symmetry.space_group_name_H-M   'P 1'
#
loop_
_entity.id
_entity.type
_entity.pdbx_description
1 polymer ?
#
loop_
_entity_poly.entity_id
_entity_poly.type
_entity_poly.pdbx_seq_one_letter_code
_entity_poly.pdbx_strand_id
1 'polypeptide(L)'
;MQPRIVLVPFPAQGHLTPLLHLAQALHAQGFLPIVATPDFIHRRITARVDPAGDHVGFASIPTGFGAGDTPRDFAAIDDAMENYMPGHLELLLKQLDGVVCVVVDLLASWAIPVVARCGIPAAGFWPAMHATYRLISAIPELIQKGFISECGTPLYHHNHQENQELKVRELQLPGQVKLSTKDLPWLIGNPASRRTRFAFWLRTLDRAKALQWLLINSFPGEGEDLDEHHPLSQPLEHGTPHTLQVGPLSANSNNTKRNVFDREVPHVLFNPSMWEEDWSCVEWLGKQAPQSVVYVSFGSWVGPIGAEKITEFALALEATKRPFLWVLKEDKAWRAGLPDGFLERVAGCGKVVGWAPQEEVLKNGAVGCYLTHCGWNSTVEAIEHGKRLLCYPISGDQFVNCEYIVRVWGIGIKLNGISQSSMRDGIQKIMAGKEAMEIQARVLDLKKQISRNSRALANLQCFIDEIRKIS
;
A
#
# COMPACT_ATOMS: atom_id res chain seq x y z
N MET A 1 -2.80 27.41 -21.73
CA MET A 1 -2.12 26.10 -21.81
C MET A 1 -2.74 25.23 -20.74
N GLN A 2 -2.99 23.95 -20.97
CA GLN A 2 -3.59 23.07 -19.95
C GLN A 2 -2.58 22.88 -18.79
N PRO A 3 -2.98 23.06 -17.52
CA PRO A 3 -2.05 23.01 -16.38
C PRO A 3 -1.51 21.60 -16.15
N ARG A 4 -0.22 21.49 -15.90
CA ARG A 4 0.47 20.21 -15.63
C ARG A 4 0.63 19.96 -14.14
N ILE A 5 0.48 18.70 -13.74
CA ILE A 5 0.82 18.22 -12.40
C ILE A 5 1.85 17.10 -12.53
N VAL A 6 2.98 17.25 -11.86
CA VAL A 6 3.99 16.19 -11.81
C VAL A 6 3.77 15.36 -10.56
N LEU A 7 3.78 14.02 -10.69
CA LEU A 7 3.61 13.09 -9.57
C LEU A 7 4.90 12.28 -9.42
N VAL A 8 5.47 12.26 -8.21
CA VAL A 8 6.73 11.58 -7.90
C VAL A 8 6.48 10.44 -6.91
N PRO A 9 6.28 9.18 -7.38
CA PRO A 9 6.09 8.02 -6.52
C PRO A 9 7.41 7.52 -5.91
N PHE A 10 7.31 6.86 -4.75
CA PHE A 10 8.37 5.96 -4.32
C PHE A 10 8.42 4.73 -5.26
N PRO A 11 9.63 4.19 -5.57
CA PRO A 11 9.81 3.16 -6.60
C PRO A 11 9.32 1.75 -6.19
N ALA A 12 8.05 1.65 -5.84
CA ALA A 12 7.39 0.39 -5.52
C ALA A 12 5.98 0.33 -6.11
N GLN A 13 5.51 -0.85 -6.52
CA GLN A 13 4.16 -1.04 -7.10
C GLN A 13 3.06 -0.48 -6.18
N GLY A 14 3.16 -0.76 -4.86
CA GLY A 14 2.17 -0.29 -3.87
C GLY A 14 2.10 1.23 -3.69
N HIS A 15 3.08 1.98 -4.21
CA HIS A 15 3.15 3.44 -4.21
C HIS A 15 2.76 4.01 -5.58
N LEU A 16 3.21 3.36 -6.64
CA LEU A 16 2.92 3.77 -8.01
C LEU A 16 1.42 3.64 -8.33
N THR A 17 0.80 2.49 -8.03
CA THR A 17 -0.61 2.23 -8.34
C THR A 17 -1.56 3.31 -7.80
N PRO A 18 -1.57 3.66 -6.50
CA PRO A 18 -2.45 4.71 -5.99
C PRO A 18 -2.13 6.11 -6.55
N LEU A 19 -0.87 6.39 -6.89
CA LEU A 19 -0.50 7.64 -7.56
C LEU A 19 -0.99 7.70 -9.01
N LEU A 20 -1.03 6.58 -9.71
CA LEU A 20 -1.64 6.49 -11.04
C LEU A 20 -3.16 6.71 -10.99
N HIS A 21 -3.84 6.17 -9.97
CA HIS A 21 -5.27 6.45 -9.76
C HIS A 21 -5.52 7.93 -9.46
N LEU A 22 -4.65 8.58 -8.68
CA LEU A 22 -4.71 10.04 -8.47
C LEU A 22 -4.47 10.79 -9.78
N ALA A 23 -3.49 10.37 -10.59
CA ALA A 23 -3.21 10.99 -11.89
C ALA A 23 -4.43 10.91 -12.81
N GLN A 24 -5.11 9.76 -12.88
CA GLN A 24 -6.35 9.61 -13.67
C GLN A 24 -7.47 10.52 -13.14
N ALA A 25 -7.63 10.62 -11.82
CA ALA A 25 -8.62 11.51 -11.22
C ALA A 25 -8.33 12.99 -11.55
N LEU A 26 -7.07 13.41 -11.51
CA LEU A 26 -6.63 14.76 -11.88
C LEU A 26 -6.81 15.02 -13.39
N HIS A 27 -6.54 14.02 -14.24
CA HIS A 27 -6.79 14.12 -15.68
C HIS A 27 -8.28 14.35 -15.98
N ALA A 28 -9.16 13.59 -15.32
CA ALA A 28 -10.61 13.77 -15.44
C ALA A 28 -11.10 15.17 -15.03
N GLN A 29 -10.28 15.91 -14.27
CA GLN A 29 -10.52 17.28 -13.86
C GLN A 29 -9.83 18.33 -14.77
N GLY A 30 -9.24 17.90 -15.88
CA GLY A 30 -8.68 18.78 -16.89
C GLY A 30 -7.21 19.15 -16.69
N PHE A 31 -6.47 18.46 -15.81
CA PHE A 31 -5.01 18.59 -15.71
C PHE A 31 -4.29 17.65 -16.68
N LEU A 32 -3.01 17.95 -16.93
CA LEU A 32 -2.08 17.04 -17.63
C LEU A 32 -1.13 16.41 -16.60
N PRO A 33 -1.44 15.23 -16.08
CA PRO A 33 -0.57 14.55 -15.12
C PRO A 33 0.65 13.94 -15.81
N ILE A 34 1.82 14.06 -15.17
CA ILE A 34 3.08 13.45 -15.59
C ILE A 34 3.64 12.68 -14.39
N VAL A 35 3.75 11.36 -14.51
CA VAL A 35 4.32 10.50 -13.46
C VAL A 35 5.82 10.37 -13.72
N ALA A 36 6.62 10.99 -12.84
CA ALA A 36 8.07 11.00 -12.92
C ALA A 36 8.65 9.88 -12.02
N THR A 37 9.18 8.83 -12.65
CA THR A 37 9.67 7.63 -11.96
C THR A 37 11.16 7.41 -12.19
N PRO A 38 11.85 6.69 -11.29
CA PRO A 38 13.20 6.20 -11.55
C PRO A 38 13.28 5.43 -12.87
N ASP A 39 14.39 5.55 -13.56
CA ASP A 39 14.61 5.00 -14.90
C ASP A 39 14.37 3.48 -15.00
N PHE A 40 14.73 2.70 -13.96
CA PHE A 40 14.49 1.25 -13.93
C PHE A 40 12.98 0.91 -13.76
N ILE A 41 12.20 1.78 -13.11
CA ILE A 41 10.72 1.66 -13.04
C ILE A 41 10.09 2.12 -14.35
N HIS A 42 10.54 3.26 -14.87
CA HIS A 42 10.06 3.81 -16.13
C HIS A 42 10.13 2.78 -17.26
N ARG A 43 11.28 2.10 -17.43
CA ARG A 43 11.46 1.06 -18.45
C ARG A 43 10.43 -0.10 -18.32
N ARG A 44 10.09 -0.50 -17.08
CA ARG A 44 9.12 -1.58 -16.84
C ARG A 44 7.69 -1.18 -17.17
N ILE A 45 7.33 0.06 -16.86
CA ILE A 45 5.99 0.58 -17.07
C ILE A 45 5.78 0.83 -18.57
N THR A 46 6.67 1.59 -19.21
CA THR A 46 6.52 2.01 -20.62
C THR A 46 6.57 0.85 -21.61
N ALA A 47 7.19 -0.27 -21.26
CA ALA A 47 7.13 -1.48 -22.06
C ALA A 47 5.71 -2.10 -22.16
N ARG A 48 4.76 -1.65 -21.34
CA ARG A 48 3.40 -2.20 -21.19
C ARG A 48 2.29 -1.16 -21.38
N VAL A 49 2.67 0.07 -21.70
CA VAL A 49 1.77 1.20 -21.94
C VAL A 49 1.55 1.35 -23.41
N ASP A 50 0.29 1.52 -23.85
CA ASP A 50 -0.01 1.93 -25.21
C ASP A 50 0.17 3.46 -25.31
N PRO A 51 1.16 3.96 -26.07
CA PRO A 51 1.41 5.40 -26.18
C PRO A 51 0.24 6.19 -26.79
N ALA A 52 -0.68 5.52 -27.46
CA ALA A 52 -1.79 6.15 -28.19
C ALA A 52 -3.07 6.32 -27.35
N GLY A 53 -3.18 5.64 -26.21
CA GLY A 53 -4.42 5.58 -25.39
C GLY A 53 -4.35 6.26 -24.04
N ASP A 54 -3.16 6.68 -23.56
CA ASP A 54 -2.99 7.09 -22.18
C ASP A 54 -2.96 8.60 -22.02
N HIS A 55 -3.87 9.07 -21.17
CA HIS A 55 -4.00 10.48 -20.77
C HIS A 55 -3.02 10.88 -19.64
N VAL A 56 -2.12 9.98 -19.23
CA VAL A 56 -1.09 10.19 -18.19
C VAL A 56 0.29 10.11 -18.85
N GLY A 57 1.04 11.21 -18.78
CA GLY A 57 2.43 11.25 -19.25
C GLY A 57 3.39 10.54 -18.30
N PHE A 58 4.50 10.02 -18.84
CA PHE A 58 5.58 9.43 -18.04
C PHE A 58 6.91 10.12 -18.30
N ALA A 59 7.66 10.36 -17.23
CA ALA A 59 9.01 10.91 -17.31
C ALA A 59 9.99 10.02 -16.54
N SER A 60 11.20 9.89 -17.05
CA SER A 60 12.27 9.10 -16.43
C SER A 60 13.19 10.01 -15.63
N ILE A 61 13.51 9.59 -14.40
CA ILE A 61 14.52 10.22 -13.54
C ILE A 61 15.70 9.25 -13.44
N PRO A 62 16.89 9.60 -13.96
CA PRO A 62 18.07 8.76 -13.82
C PRO A 62 18.45 8.51 -12.35
N THR A 63 18.85 7.28 -12.04
CA THR A 63 19.20 6.83 -10.68
C THR A 63 20.69 6.56 -10.48
N GLY A 64 21.48 6.58 -11.54
CA GLY A 64 22.89 6.18 -11.49
C GLY A 64 23.12 4.67 -11.52
N PHE A 65 22.05 3.84 -11.53
CA PHE A 65 22.19 2.39 -11.73
C PHE A 65 22.49 2.05 -13.18
N GLY A 66 23.25 0.97 -13.41
CA GLY A 66 23.54 0.46 -14.75
C GLY A 66 22.26 0.02 -15.51
N ALA A 67 22.36 -0.01 -16.82
CA ALA A 67 21.26 -0.52 -17.66
C ALA A 67 21.00 -2.00 -17.33
N GLY A 68 19.85 -2.32 -16.77
CA GLY A 68 19.49 -3.67 -16.32
C GLY A 68 19.66 -3.90 -14.81
N ASP A 69 20.36 -3.02 -14.10
CA ASP A 69 20.46 -3.10 -12.66
C ASP A 69 19.14 -2.69 -11.99
N THR A 70 18.82 -3.38 -10.92
CA THR A 70 17.75 -3.01 -9.99
C THR A 70 18.36 -2.84 -8.61
N PRO A 71 17.88 -1.87 -7.81
CA PRO A 71 18.40 -1.70 -6.46
C PRO A 71 18.24 -2.99 -5.67
N ARG A 72 19.32 -3.40 -4.99
CA ARG A 72 19.38 -4.67 -4.25
C ARG A 72 18.67 -4.59 -2.90
N ASP A 73 18.61 -3.39 -2.32
CA ASP A 73 18.03 -3.17 -1.01
C ASP A 73 17.52 -1.72 -0.85
N PHE A 74 16.94 -1.45 0.32
CA PHE A 74 16.40 -0.14 0.66
C PHE A 74 17.51 0.94 0.73
N ALA A 75 18.72 0.61 1.17
CA ALA A 75 19.79 1.59 1.33
C ALA A 75 20.28 2.10 -0.04
N ALA A 76 20.38 1.23 -1.03
CA ALA A 76 20.71 1.61 -2.40
C ALA A 76 19.68 2.54 -3.03
N ILE A 77 18.39 2.30 -2.74
CA ILE A 77 17.29 3.17 -3.20
C ILE A 77 17.38 4.53 -2.49
N ASP A 78 17.55 4.55 -1.16
CA ASP A 78 17.69 5.77 -0.36
C ASP A 78 18.88 6.62 -0.86
N ASP A 79 20.02 6.00 -1.12
CA ASP A 79 21.22 6.68 -1.65
C ASP A 79 20.95 7.32 -3.03
N ALA A 80 20.33 6.59 -3.96
CA ALA A 80 19.98 7.12 -5.26
C ALA A 80 19.00 8.31 -5.17
N MET A 81 18.00 8.20 -4.31
CA MET A 81 17.02 9.26 -4.06
C MET A 81 17.64 10.51 -3.43
N GLU A 82 18.62 10.35 -2.56
CA GLU A 82 19.26 11.49 -1.88
C GLU A 82 20.37 12.15 -2.74
N ASN A 83 21.14 11.37 -3.50
CA ASN A 83 22.37 11.84 -4.10
C ASN A 83 22.35 11.97 -5.62
N TYR A 84 21.55 11.19 -6.35
CA TYR A 84 21.52 11.20 -7.82
C TYR A 84 20.29 11.85 -8.40
N MET A 85 19.11 11.46 -7.94
CA MET A 85 17.84 11.86 -8.53
C MET A 85 17.50 13.35 -8.39
N PRO A 86 17.92 14.10 -7.35
CA PRO A 86 17.52 15.49 -7.14
C PRO A 86 17.85 16.42 -8.29
N GLY A 87 19.09 16.37 -8.81
CA GLY A 87 19.51 17.20 -9.93
C GLY A 87 18.75 16.91 -11.22
N HIS A 88 18.42 15.65 -11.46
CA HIS A 88 17.64 15.24 -12.64
C HIS A 88 16.18 15.65 -12.56
N LEU A 89 15.56 15.57 -11.37
CA LEU A 89 14.21 16.09 -11.17
C LEU A 89 14.15 17.60 -11.37
N GLU A 90 15.14 18.34 -10.85
CA GLU A 90 15.21 19.78 -11.02
C GLU A 90 15.31 20.18 -12.50
N LEU A 91 16.14 19.48 -13.28
CA LEU A 91 16.23 19.68 -14.73
C LEU A 91 14.91 19.38 -15.44
N LEU A 92 14.26 18.26 -15.09
CA LEU A 92 12.96 17.90 -15.64
C LEU A 92 11.91 18.99 -15.37
N LEU A 93 11.80 19.47 -14.14
CA LEU A 93 10.83 20.50 -13.76
C LEU A 93 11.07 21.82 -14.49
N LYS A 94 12.34 22.20 -14.71
CA LYS A 94 12.70 23.41 -15.48
C LYS A 94 12.43 23.30 -16.98
N GLN A 95 12.35 22.09 -17.54
CA GLN A 95 12.03 21.84 -18.94
C GLN A 95 10.51 21.75 -19.22
N LEU A 96 9.72 21.56 -18.16
CA LEU A 96 8.27 21.41 -18.28
C LEU A 96 7.58 22.78 -18.07
N ASP A 97 6.94 23.30 -19.11
CA ASP A 97 6.13 24.50 -18.99
C ASP A 97 4.77 24.22 -18.32
N GLY A 98 4.28 25.20 -17.56
CA GLY A 98 2.93 25.16 -16.99
C GLY A 98 2.73 24.13 -15.89
N VAL A 99 3.79 23.76 -15.14
CA VAL A 99 3.67 22.92 -13.94
C VAL A 99 3.13 23.77 -12.80
N VAL A 100 1.92 23.46 -12.34
CA VAL A 100 1.21 24.21 -11.29
C VAL A 100 1.37 23.60 -9.90
N CYS A 101 1.66 22.29 -9.82
CA CYS A 101 1.88 21.57 -8.57
C CYS A 101 2.71 20.31 -8.80
N VAL A 102 3.49 19.90 -7.79
CA VAL A 102 4.12 18.59 -7.74
C VAL A 102 3.56 17.79 -6.57
N VAL A 103 2.99 16.62 -6.84
CA VAL A 103 2.53 15.69 -5.81
C VAL A 103 3.65 14.70 -5.52
N VAL A 104 4.13 14.70 -4.28
CA VAL A 104 5.28 13.89 -3.84
C VAL A 104 4.80 12.81 -2.87
N ASP A 105 5.02 11.55 -3.22
CA ASP A 105 4.89 10.44 -2.25
C ASP A 105 5.81 10.71 -1.05
N LEU A 106 5.31 10.60 0.18
CA LEU A 106 6.12 10.89 1.37
C LEU A 106 7.36 10.00 1.49
N LEU A 107 7.34 8.78 0.93
CA LEU A 107 8.55 7.95 0.85
C LEU A 107 9.53 8.45 -0.23
N ALA A 108 9.10 9.35 -1.11
CA ALA A 108 9.98 10.10 -2.04
C ALA A 108 10.24 11.53 -1.56
N SER A 109 10.25 11.77 -0.25
CA SER A 109 10.36 13.10 0.39
C SER A 109 11.59 13.90 -0.04
N TRP A 110 12.62 13.25 -0.60
CA TRP A 110 13.80 13.89 -1.20
C TRP A 110 13.43 14.90 -2.30
N ALA A 111 12.28 14.70 -2.95
CA ALA A 111 11.80 15.59 -4.00
C ALA A 111 11.25 16.92 -3.46
N ILE A 112 10.78 16.99 -2.21
CA ILE A 112 10.18 18.19 -1.61
C ILE A 112 11.13 19.40 -1.68
N PRO A 113 12.39 19.32 -1.19
CA PRO A 113 13.32 20.46 -1.29
C PRO A 113 13.71 20.79 -2.74
N VAL A 114 13.65 19.84 -3.67
CA VAL A 114 13.88 20.11 -5.11
C VAL A 114 12.76 20.99 -5.67
N VAL A 115 11.51 20.59 -5.41
CA VAL A 115 10.32 21.30 -5.86
C VAL A 115 10.29 22.73 -5.29
N ALA A 116 10.64 22.89 -4.02
CA ALA A 116 10.74 24.21 -3.36
C ALA A 116 11.78 25.11 -4.05
N ARG A 117 12.95 24.59 -4.43
CA ARG A 117 13.97 25.35 -5.19
C ARG A 117 13.49 25.79 -6.58
N CYS A 118 12.58 25.01 -7.18
CA CYS A 118 11.96 25.39 -8.46
C CYS A 118 10.83 26.43 -8.31
N GLY A 119 10.46 26.80 -7.08
CA GLY A 119 9.35 27.75 -6.83
C GLY A 119 7.97 27.17 -7.14
N ILE A 120 7.83 25.84 -7.21
CA ILE A 120 6.58 25.18 -7.53
C ILE A 120 5.90 24.72 -6.23
N PRO A 121 4.58 24.87 -6.07
CA PRO A 121 3.85 24.31 -4.93
C PRO A 121 3.98 22.80 -4.84
N ALA A 122 4.17 22.26 -3.63
CA ALA A 122 4.25 20.83 -3.37
C ALA A 122 3.09 20.34 -2.50
N ALA A 123 2.49 19.20 -2.89
CA ALA A 123 1.57 18.44 -2.07
C ALA A 123 2.19 17.09 -1.72
N GLY A 124 2.05 16.65 -0.47
CA GLY A 124 2.42 15.29 -0.06
C GLY A 124 1.34 14.29 -0.44
N PHE A 125 1.75 13.07 -0.71
CA PHE A 125 0.85 11.93 -0.88
C PHE A 125 1.25 10.78 0.03
N TRP A 126 0.30 10.29 0.82
CA TRP A 126 0.46 9.11 1.66
C TRP A 126 -0.37 7.95 1.09
N PRO A 127 0.26 6.91 0.49
CA PRO A 127 -0.45 5.85 -0.22
C PRO A 127 -1.00 4.74 0.67
N ALA A 128 -0.90 4.89 2.00
CA ALA A 128 -1.26 3.88 2.97
C ALA A 128 -2.33 4.38 3.97
N MET A 129 -2.68 3.56 4.94
CA MET A 129 -3.68 3.85 5.96
C MET A 129 -3.31 5.09 6.79
N HIS A 130 -4.28 5.94 7.10
CA HIS A 130 -4.07 7.17 7.90
C HIS A 130 -3.53 6.86 9.30
N ALA A 131 -4.01 5.78 9.94
CA ALA A 131 -3.51 5.36 11.25
C ALA A 131 -1.99 5.10 11.25
N THR A 132 -1.44 4.54 10.16
CA THR A 132 0.01 4.35 10.04
C THR A 132 0.75 5.69 9.91
N TYR A 133 0.21 6.66 9.17
CA TYR A 133 0.77 8.01 9.12
C TYR A 133 0.79 8.66 10.51
N ARG A 134 -0.31 8.59 11.25
CA ARG A 134 -0.40 9.12 12.63
C ARG A 134 0.62 8.48 13.56
N LEU A 135 0.85 7.15 13.43
CA LEU A 135 1.86 6.46 14.22
C LEU A 135 3.28 6.95 13.90
N ILE A 136 3.60 7.15 12.62
CA ILE A 136 4.90 7.69 12.19
C ILE A 136 5.06 9.13 12.64
N SER A 137 4.04 9.97 12.48
CA SER A 137 4.05 11.38 12.93
C SER A 137 4.22 11.51 14.44
N ALA A 138 3.80 10.52 15.22
CA ALA A 138 3.97 10.48 16.67
C ALA A 138 5.40 10.08 17.11
N ILE A 139 6.36 9.81 16.21
CA ILE A 139 7.74 9.44 16.59
C ILE A 139 8.35 10.38 17.62
N PRO A 140 8.28 11.73 17.50
CA PRO A 140 8.83 12.63 18.52
C PRO A 140 8.20 12.41 19.92
N GLU A 141 6.88 12.24 19.96
CA GLU A 141 6.14 11.96 21.20
C GLU A 141 6.52 10.60 21.80
N LEU A 142 6.71 9.57 20.95
CA LEU A 142 7.12 8.23 21.40
C LEU A 142 8.52 8.22 21.99
N ILE A 143 9.44 9.04 21.46
CA ILE A 143 10.78 9.26 22.05
C ILE A 143 10.64 9.96 23.39
N GLN A 144 9.91 11.07 23.44
CA GLN A 144 9.71 11.87 24.66
C GLN A 144 9.08 11.05 25.80
N LYS A 145 8.10 10.20 25.47
CA LYS A 145 7.43 9.30 26.44
C LYS A 145 8.22 8.03 26.75
N GLY A 146 9.39 7.84 26.18
CA GLY A 146 10.25 6.69 26.42
C GLY A 146 9.66 5.35 25.95
N PHE A 147 8.85 5.34 24.90
CA PHE A 147 8.43 4.11 24.22
C PHE A 147 9.52 3.56 23.31
N ILE A 148 10.26 4.45 22.68
CA ILE A 148 11.38 4.16 21.79
C ILE A 148 12.56 5.07 22.13
N SER A 149 13.76 4.62 21.78
CA SER A 149 14.98 5.42 21.87
C SER A 149 15.08 6.41 20.69
N GLU A 150 16.06 7.33 20.75
CA GLU A 150 16.36 8.27 19.66
C GLU A 150 16.76 7.59 18.34
N CYS A 151 17.14 6.32 18.37
CA CYS A 151 17.38 5.51 17.17
C CYS A 151 16.21 4.59 16.80
N GLY A 152 15.02 4.78 17.39
CA GLY A 152 13.79 4.05 17.07
C GLY A 152 13.69 2.64 17.66
N THR A 153 14.61 2.26 18.55
CA THR A 153 14.57 0.95 19.20
C THR A 153 13.55 0.96 20.34
N PRO A 154 12.63 -0.03 20.41
CA PRO A 154 11.71 -0.14 21.54
C PRO A 154 12.42 -0.21 22.88
N LEU A 155 11.93 0.56 23.87
CA LEU A 155 12.45 0.54 25.22
C LEU A 155 11.54 -0.35 26.10
N TYR A 156 12.17 -1.18 26.92
CA TYR A 156 11.50 -2.11 27.82
C TYR A 156 11.52 -1.55 29.25
N HIS A 157 10.46 -1.79 30.03
CA HIS A 157 10.51 -1.51 31.45
C HIS A 157 11.31 -2.61 32.16
N HIS A 158 12.37 -2.22 32.87
CA HIS A 158 12.96 -3.07 33.89
C HIS A 158 12.03 -3.04 35.10
N ASN A 159 11.25 -4.08 35.35
CA ASN A 159 10.71 -4.33 36.67
C ASN A 159 11.85 -4.92 37.50
N HIS A 160 12.15 -4.27 38.61
CA HIS A 160 13.19 -4.65 39.60
C HIS A 160 12.95 -5.99 40.30
N GLN A 161 12.10 -6.88 39.79
CA GLN A 161 11.92 -8.23 40.34
C GLN A 161 12.56 -9.25 39.42
N GLU A 162 13.48 -10.01 40.00
CA GLU A 162 14.27 -11.06 39.37
C GLU A 162 13.42 -12.04 38.56
N ASN A 163 13.91 -12.41 37.36
CA ASN A 163 13.40 -13.49 36.50
C ASN A 163 12.10 -13.26 35.69
N GLN A 164 11.78 -12.05 35.22
CA GLN A 164 10.70 -11.92 34.24
C GLN A 164 11.25 -11.57 32.85
N GLU A 165 10.79 -12.33 31.83
CA GLU A 165 10.95 -12.01 30.41
C GLU A 165 10.64 -10.52 30.15
N LEU A 166 11.48 -9.86 29.36
CA LEU A 166 11.32 -8.46 28.94
C LEU A 166 9.90 -8.26 28.37
N LYS A 167 9.00 -7.71 29.16
CA LYS A 167 7.62 -7.47 28.73
C LYS A 167 7.60 -6.40 27.64
N VAL A 168 7.07 -6.77 26.49
CA VAL A 168 6.80 -5.88 25.37
C VAL A 168 5.79 -4.84 25.82
N ARG A 169 6.07 -3.56 25.54
CA ARG A 169 5.12 -2.48 25.84
C ARG A 169 4.01 -2.46 24.79
N GLU A 170 2.80 -2.23 25.27
CA GLU A 170 1.68 -1.86 24.41
C GLU A 170 1.68 -0.33 24.23
N LEU A 171 1.50 0.09 23.00
CA LEU A 171 1.35 1.48 22.59
C LEU A 171 -0.10 1.72 22.17
N GLN A 172 -0.70 2.78 22.67
CA GLN A 172 -2.01 3.24 22.20
C GLN A 172 -1.97 4.75 22.03
N LEU A 173 -2.08 5.20 20.78
CA LEU A 173 -2.32 6.61 20.46
C LEU A 173 -3.81 6.93 20.58
N PRO A 174 -4.17 8.20 20.86
CA PRO A 174 -5.57 8.62 20.91
C PRO A 174 -6.35 8.21 19.65
N GLY A 175 -7.52 7.61 19.78
CA GLY A 175 -8.34 7.16 18.67
C GLY A 175 -7.74 6.03 17.82
N GLN A 176 -6.70 5.33 18.31
CA GLN A 176 -6.08 4.20 17.59
C GLN A 176 -6.14 2.90 18.41
N VAL A 177 -5.94 1.79 17.67
CA VAL A 177 -5.81 0.47 18.29
C VAL A 177 -4.55 0.35 19.14
N LYS A 178 -4.58 -0.56 20.09
CA LYS A 178 -3.36 -0.97 20.79
C LYS A 178 -2.43 -1.72 19.86
N LEU A 179 -1.17 -1.31 19.86
CA LEU A 179 -0.09 -1.91 19.08
C LEU A 179 1.01 -2.40 20.01
N SER A 180 1.67 -3.47 19.60
CA SER A 180 2.90 -3.90 20.24
C SER A 180 4.06 -3.03 19.76
N THR A 181 4.94 -2.59 20.67
CA THR A 181 6.17 -1.89 20.26
C THR A 181 7.13 -2.76 19.45
N LYS A 182 6.88 -4.07 19.31
CA LYS A 182 7.60 -4.96 18.38
C LYS A 182 7.14 -4.79 16.91
N ASP A 183 5.96 -4.25 16.70
CA ASP A 183 5.27 -4.19 15.41
C ASP A 183 5.33 -2.79 14.78
N LEU A 184 6.29 -1.96 15.21
CA LEU A 184 6.47 -0.60 14.69
C LEU A 184 6.97 -0.62 13.24
N PRO A 185 6.45 0.24 12.36
CA PRO A 185 6.66 0.16 10.91
C PRO A 185 8.12 0.21 10.43
N TRP A 186 9.02 0.83 11.21
CA TRP A 186 10.44 0.95 10.86
C TRP A 186 11.29 -0.24 11.31
N LEU A 187 10.75 -1.20 12.08
CA LEU A 187 11.49 -2.34 12.62
C LEU A 187 11.68 -3.47 11.59
N ILE A 188 12.14 -3.14 10.38
CA ILE A 188 12.32 -4.09 9.28
C ILE A 188 13.80 -4.44 9.13
N GLY A 189 14.11 -5.74 9.09
CA GLY A 189 15.45 -6.25 8.86
C GLY A 189 16.32 -6.28 10.11
N ASN A 190 17.63 -6.29 9.91
CA ASN A 190 18.64 -6.31 10.97
C ASN A 190 18.77 -4.95 11.67
N PRO A 191 19.49 -4.85 12.80
CA PRO A 191 19.62 -3.60 13.56
C PRO A 191 20.16 -2.42 12.76
N ALA A 192 21.07 -2.64 11.79
CA ALA A 192 21.59 -1.57 10.94
C ALA A 192 20.51 -1.06 9.98
N SER A 193 19.79 -1.97 9.31
CA SER A 193 18.68 -1.63 8.42
C SER A 193 17.55 -0.88 9.16
N ARG A 194 17.27 -1.25 10.41
CA ARG A 194 16.27 -0.56 11.25
C ARG A 194 16.66 0.89 11.53
N ARG A 195 17.95 1.13 11.88
CA ARG A 195 18.45 2.49 12.10
C ARG A 195 18.39 3.35 10.83
N THR A 196 18.78 2.81 9.68
CA THR A 196 18.68 3.51 8.38
C THR A 196 17.23 3.88 8.08
N ARG A 197 16.28 2.96 8.24
CA ARG A 197 14.85 3.22 8.04
C ARG A 197 14.30 4.24 9.04
N PHE A 198 14.73 4.20 10.28
CA PHE A 198 14.29 5.17 11.27
C PHE A 198 14.80 6.58 10.95
N ALA A 199 16.07 6.71 10.58
CA ALA A 199 16.63 7.98 10.12
C ALA A 199 15.92 8.52 8.86
N PHE A 200 15.56 7.64 7.94
CA PHE A 200 14.75 7.98 6.77
C PHE A 200 13.39 8.58 7.20
N TRP A 201 12.68 7.99 8.17
CA TRP A 201 11.42 8.53 8.66
C TRP A 201 11.57 9.89 9.33
N LEU A 202 12.64 10.11 10.10
CA LEU A 202 12.90 11.43 10.70
C LEU A 202 13.13 12.50 9.62
N ARG A 203 13.91 12.20 8.58
CA ARG A 203 14.09 13.11 7.43
C ARG A 203 12.77 13.37 6.70
N THR A 204 11.97 12.34 6.50
CA THR A 204 10.65 12.46 5.85
C THR A 204 9.71 13.38 6.63
N LEU A 205 9.61 13.20 7.95
CA LEU A 205 8.78 14.04 8.81
C LEU A 205 9.26 15.50 8.81
N ASP A 206 10.56 15.72 8.83
CA ASP A 206 11.11 17.08 8.79
C ASP A 206 10.79 17.79 7.48
N ARG A 207 10.98 17.11 6.34
CA ARG A 207 10.65 17.63 5.00
C ARG A 207 9.15 17.87 4.81
N ALA A 208 8.32 17.00 5.39
CA ALA A 208 6.86 17.13 5.29
C ALA A 208 6.32 18.43 5.91
N LYS A 209 7.04 19.06 6.84
CA LYS A 209 6.68 20.36 7.43
C LYS A 209 6.63 21.50 6.40
N ALA A 210 7.33 21.36 5.28
CA ALA A 210 7.33 22.33 4.19
C ALA A 210 6.14 22.18 3.22
N LEU A 211 5.32 21.14 3.37
CA LEU A 211 4.17 20.89 2.52
C LEU A 211 2.97 21.73 2.97
N GLN A 212 2.23 22.22 2.00
CA GLN A 212 0.95 22.89 2.25
C GLN A 212 -0.20 21.89 2.41
N TRP A 213 -0.20 20.83 1.59
CA TRP A 213 -1.22 19.78 1.62
C TRP A 213 -0.60 18.38 1.79
N LEU A 214 -1.35 17.52 2.47
CA LEU A 214 -1.06 16.11 2.54
C LEU A 214 -2.31 15.30 2.15
N LEU A 215 -2.25 14.67 1.00
CA LEU A 215 -3.31 13.78 0.50
C LEU A 215 -3.07 12.38 1.04
N ILE A 216 -4.05 11.80 1.73
CA ILE A 216 -3.96 10.45 2.29
C ILE A 216 -4.89 9.53 1.52
N ASN A 217 -4.34 8.44 0.97
CA ASN A 217 -5.10 7.40 0.27
C ASN A 217 -5.79 6.46 1.25
N SER A 218 -6.63 7.02 2.10
CA SER A 218 -7.40 6.31 3.09
C SER A 218 -8.81 6.88 3.19
N PHE A 219 -9.69 6.17 3.86
CA PHE A 219 -11.10 6.58 3.98
C PHE A 219 -11.41 7.06 5.41
N PRO A 220 -12.31 8.03 5.60
CA PRO A 220 -12.79 8.44 6.90
C PRO A 220 -13.49 7.27 7.63
N GLY A 221 -13.30 7.17 8.93
CA GLY A 221 -13.91 6.12 9.75
C GLY A 221 -12.97 4.96 10.10
N GLU A 222 -11.66 5.15 9.99
CA GLU A 222 -10.65 4.20 10.48
C GLU A 222 -10.62 4.07 12.02
N GLY A 223 -11.75 4.31 12.72
CA GLY A 223 -11.82 4.26 14.18
C GLY A 223 -11.62 5.62 14.86
N GLU A 224 -11.62 6.70 14.11
CA GLU A 224 -11.77 8.03 14.69
C GLU A 224 -13.24 8.25 15.05
N ASP A 225 -13.52 8.70 16.27
CA ASP A 225 -14.77 9.38 16.56
C ASP A 225 -14.89 10.49 15.51
N LEU A 226 -16.00 10.46 14.79
CA LEU A 226 -16.36 11.47 13.80
C LEU A 226 -16.62 12.77 14.58
N ASP A 227 -15.55 13.43 15.01
CA ASP A 227 -15.65 14.82 15.40
C ASP A 227 -16.07 15.59 14.16
N GLU A 228 -17.37 15.84 14.10
CA GLU A 228 -18.14 16.38 12.97
C GLU A 228 -17.66 17.79 12.56
N HIS A 229 -16.66 18.36 13.25
CA HIS A 229 -16.30 19.78 13.10
C HIS A 229 -14.80 20.01 13.12
N HIS A 230 -14.07 19.54 12.07
CA HIS A 230 -12.93 20.33 11.62
C HIS A 230 -13.29 21.03 10.32
N PRO A 231 -13.79 22.28 10.39
CA PRO A 231 -13.93 23.09 9.20
C PRO A 231 -12.54 23.35 8.62
N LEU A 232 -12.44 23.33 7.29
CA LEU A 232 -11.29 23.74 6.48
C LEU A 232 -10.75 25.17 6.79
N SER A 233 -11.27 25.82 7.82
CA SER A 233 -11.09 27.25 8.15
C SER A 233 -10.28 27.51 9.44
N GLN A 234 -9.77 26.50 10.15
CA GLN A 234 -8.87 26.79 11.26
C GLN A 234 -7.45 27.05 10.75
N PRO A 235 -6.81 28.17 11.17
CA PRO A 235 -5.41 28.43 10.84
C PRO A 235 -4.58 27.26 11.39
N LEU A 236 -3.86 26.57 10.48
CA LEU A 236 -2.93 25.52 10.87
C LEU A 236 -1.83 26.14 11.75
N GLU A 237 -1.44 25.45 12.80
CA GLU A 237 -0.17 25.74 13.47
C GLU A 237 0.94 25.71 12.43
N HIS A 238 1.80 26.75 12.42
CA HIS A 238 2.89 26.84 11.46
C HIS A 238 3.70 25.53 11.44
N GLY A 239 3.76 24.87 10.27
CA GLY A 239 4.56 23.66 10.04
C GLY A 239 3.79 22.33 10.03
N THR A 240 2.44 22.35 10.04
CA THR A 240 1.64 21.14 9.78
C THR A 240 0.90 21.26 8.45
N PRO A 241 1.02 20.26 7.53
CA PRO A 241 0.29 20.28 6.27
C PRO A 241 -1.22 20.07 6.49
N HIS A 242 -2.03 20.71 5.63
CA HIS A 242 -3.46 20.46 5.59
C HIS A 242 -3.73 19.03 5.11
N THR A 243 -4.20 18.17 6.00
CA THR A 243 -4.36 16.74 5.75
C THR A 243 -5.76 16.44 5.19
N LEU A 244 -5.82 15.82 4.02
CA LEU A 244 -7.03 15.47 3.29
C LEU A 244 -7.09 13.98 3.01
N GLN A 245 -8.04 13.26 3.59
CA GLN A 245 -8.32 11.86 3.24
C GLN A 245 -9.07 11.82 1.91
N VAL A 246 -8.40 11.38 0.84
CA VAL A 246 -8.91 11.39 -0.54
C VAL A 246 -9.21 9.99 -1.08
N GLY A 247 -8.98 8.96 -0.28
CA GLY A 247 -9.06 7.57 -0.71
C GLY A 247 -10.30 6.81 -0.21
N PRO A 248 -10.36 5.52 -0.54
CA PRO A 248 -9.39 4.85 -1.39
C PRO A 248 -9.50 5.29 -2.85
N LEU A 249 -8.36 5.64 -3.43
CA LEU A 249 -8.25 5.92 -4.85
C LEU A 249 -8.17 4.57 -5.58
N SER A 250 -9.30 4.07 -5.99
CA SER A 250 -9.40 2.86 -6.80
C SER A 250 -10.03 3.17 -8.14
N ALA A 251 -9.83 2.28 -9.08
CA ALA A 251 -10.39 2.37 -10.39
C ALA A 251 -11.94 2.40 -10.40
N ASN A 252 -12.57 1.85 -9.36
CA ASN A 252 -14.02 1.78 -9.24
C ASN A 252 -14.65 3.04 -8.60
N SER A 253 -13.87 3.89 -7.93
CA SER A 253 -14.39 5.12 -7.29
C SER A 253 -14.81 6.21 -8.30
N ASN A 254 -14.40 6.11 -9.55
CA ASN A 254 -14.76 7.03 -10.62
C ASN A 254 -16.16 6.82 -11.22
N ASN A 255 -17.04 6.06 -10.55
CA ASN A 255 -18.43 5.86 -10.96
C ASN A 255 -19.34 7.07 -10.63
N THR A 256 -18.80 8.28 -10.55
CA THR A 256 -19.57 9.50 -10.46
C THR A 256 -20.07 9.89 -11.85
N LYS A 257 -21.34 9.55 -12.11
CA LYS A 257 -22.14 10.03 -13.25
C LYS A 257 -21.55 9.71 -14.62
N ARG A 258 -21.69 8.47 -15.08
CA ARG A 258 -21.72 8.18 -16.51
C ARG A 258 -22.76 9.11 -17.13
N ASN A 259 -22.30 10.09 -17.89
CA ASN A 259 -23.17 10.76 -18.85
C ASN A 259 -23.68 9.69 -19.80
N VAL A 260 -25.00 9.58 -19.91
CA VAL A 260 -25.75 8.58 -20.67
C VAL A 260 -25.40 8.62 -22.19
N PHE A 261 -24.49 9.47 -22.63
CA PHE A 261 -24.16 9.71 -24.04
C PHE A 261 -22.81 9.17 -24.51
N ASP A 262 -21.92 8.67 -23.64
CA ASP A 262 -20.69 8.02 -24.11
C ASP A 262 -20.86 6.51 -24.19
N ARG A 263 -21.33 6.07 -25.36
CA ARG A 263 -21.27 4.67 -25.78
C ARG A 263 -19.87 4.32 -26.24
N GLU A 264 -19.37 3.19 -25.70
CA GLU A 264 -18.37 2.30 -26.34
C GLU A 264 -16.93 2.78 -26.42
N VAL A 265 -16.25 2.92 -25.28
CA VAL A 265 -14.88 2.45 -25.16
C VAL A 265 -14.80 1.67 -23.84
N PRO A 266 -14.39 0.40 -23.81
CA PRO A 266 -14.01 -0.26 -22.58
C PRO A 266 -12.80 0.54 -22.04
N HIS A 267 -13.00 1.38 -21.02
CA HIS A 267 -11.88 1.93 -20.27
C HIS A 267 -11.22 0.75 -19.56
N VAL A 268 -10.29 0.12 -20.25
CA VAL A 268 -9.30 -0.74 -19.60
C VAL A 268 -8.56 0.20 -18.67
N LEU A 269 -8.82 0.04 -17.39
CA LEU A 269 -8.19 0.83 -16.34
C LEU A 269 -6.69 0.60 -16.46
N PHE A 270 -6.00 1.67 -16.81
CA PHE A 270 -4.58 1.67 -16.97
C PHE A 270 -3.94 1.55 -15.58
N ASN A 271 -3.57 0.33 -15.20
CA ASN A 271 -2.78 0.03 -14.02
C ASN A 271 -1.59 -0.86 -14.42
N PRO A 272 -0.53 -0.27 -14.99
CA PRO A 272 0.62 -1.02 -15.45
C PRO A 272 1.29 -1.73 -14.28
N SER A 273 1.19 -3.05 -14.27
CA SER A 273 1.94 -3.88 -13.35
C SER A 273 3.44 -3.83 -13.72
N MET A 274 4.32 -3.71 -12.72
CA MET A 274 5.76 -3.84 -12.91
C MET A 274 6.17 -5.29 -13.21
N TRP A 275 5.26 -6.24 -13.09
CA TRP A 275 5.46 -7.67 -13.20
C TRP A 275 4.63 -8.25 -14.34
N GLU A 276 5.10 -9.32 -14.96
CA GLU A 276 4.33 -10.06 -15.93
C GLU A 276 3.24 -10.88 -15.22
N GLU A 277 2.00 -10.67 -15.64
CA GLU A 277 0.83 -11.30 -15.03
C GLU A 277 0.49 -12.61 -15.74
N ASP A 278 0.30 -13.68 -14.97
CA ASP A 278 -0.17 -14.98 -15.48
C ASP A 278 -1.71 -15.02 -15.44
N TRP A 279 -2.31 -14.69 -16.58
CA TRP A 279 -3.77 -14.70 -16.75
C TRP A 279 -4.39 -16.10 -16.76
N SER A 280 -3.59 -17.17 -16.90
CA SER A 280 -4.09 -18.55 -16.83
C SER A 280 -4.69 -18.88 -15.46
N CYS A 281 -4.35 -18.12 -14.44
CA CYS A 281 -4.96 -18.27 -13.11
C CYS A 281 -6.44 -17.83 -13.08
N VAL A 282 -6.82 -16.83 -13.88
CA VAL A 282 -8.22 -16.38 -14.00
C VAL A 282 -9.07 -17.44 -14.69
N GLU A 283 -8.54 -18.06 -15.77
CA GLU A 283 -9.20 -19.20 -16.42
C GLU A 283 -9.36 -20.40 -15.49
N TRP A 284 -8.33 -20.67 -14.67
CA TRP A 284 -8.38 -21.74 -13.68
C TRP A 284 -9.44 -21.46 -12.61
N LEU A 285 -9.53 -20.22 -12.13
CA LEU A 285 -10.56 -19.79 -11.18
C LEU A 285 -11.98 -19.94 -11.74
N GLY A 286 -12.18 -19.69 -13.04
CA GLY A 286 -13.48 -19.87 -13.71
C GLY A 286 -14.01 -21.32 -13.67
N LYS A 287 -13.16 -22.30 -13.39
CA LYS A 287 -13.51 -23.72 -13.26
C LYS A 287 -13.78 -24.16 -11.81
N GLN A 288 -13.59 -23.26 -10.83
CA GLN A 288 -13.75 -23.58 -9.42
C GLN A 288 -15.16 -23.26 -8.92
N ALA A 289 -15.58 -23.96 -7.89
CA ALA A 289 -16.88 -23.68 -7.25
C ALA A 289 -16.88 -22.31 -6.57
N PRO A 290 -18.02 -21.59 -6.49
CA PRO A 290 -18.12 -20.31 -5.80
C PRO A 290 -17.61 -20.39 -4.36
N GLN A 291 -16.82 -19.39 -3.94
CA GLN A 291 -16.26 -19.23 -2.59
C GLN A 291 -15.46 -20.44 -2.08
N SER A 292 -14.90 -21.28 -2.98
CA SER A 292 -14.13 -22.46 -2.60
C SER A 292 -12.63 -22.23 -2.51
N VAL A 293 -12.10 -21.21 -3.21
CA VAL A 293 -10.66 -20.99 -3.40
C VAL A 293 -10.08 -20.11 -2.30
N VAL A 294 -8.94 -20.53 -1.76
CA VAL A 294 -8.06 -19.70 -0.92
C VAL A 294 -7.07 -18.99 -1.84
N TYR A 295 -7.17 -17.67 -1.97
CA TYR A 295 -6.15 -16.87 -2.65
C TYR A 295 -5.03 -16.52 -1.68
N VAL A 296 -3.76 -16.68 -2.08
CA VAL A 296 -2.58 -16.42 -1.25
C VAL A 296 -1.62 -15.49 -1.98
N SER A 297 -1.33 -14.32 -1.38
CA SER A 297 -0.34 -13.39 -1.93
C SER A 297 0.30 -12.52 -0.84
N PHE A 298 1.62 -12.33 -0.93
CA PHE A 298 2.40 -11.51 0.01
C PHE A 298 2.81 -10.15 -0.59
N GLY A 299 2.22 -9.75 -1.71
CA GLY A 299 2.46 -8.46 -2.35
C GLY A 299 3.82 -8.36 -3.05
N SER A 300 4.08 -7.16 -3.60
CA SER A 300 5.27 -6.90 -4.43
C SER A 300 6.53 -6.60 -3.63
N TRP A 301 6.40 -5.97 -2.47
CA TRP A 301 7.51 -5.38 -1.71
C TRP A 301 8.11 -6.29 -0.63
N VAL A 302 7.38 -7.31 -0.19
CA VAL A 302 7.88 -8.25 0.81
C VAL A 302 9.05 -9.04 0.21
N GLY A 303 10.16 -9.06 0.93
CA GLY A 303 11.31 -9.92 0.62
C GLY A 303 11.02 -11.39 0.91
N PRO A 304 11.91 -12.31 0.49
CA PRO A 304 11.74 -13.73 0.77
C PRO A 304 11.56 -14.00 2.26
N ILE A 305 10.52 -14.76 2.60
CA ILE A 305 10.15 -15.04 4.00
C ILE A 305 10.98 -16.18 4.62
N GLY A 306 11.86 -16.79 3.83
CA GLY A 306 12.74 -17.89 4.23
C GLY A 306 12.21 -19.26 3.81
N ALA A 307 13.15 -20.17 3.49
CA ALA A 307 12.84 -21.50 2.95
C ALA A 307 11.94 -22.33 3.89
N GLU A 308 12.22 -22.32 5.19
CA GLU A 308 11.42 -23.04 6.18
C GLU A 308 9.96 -22.63 6.16
N LYS A 309 9.69 -21.32 6.12
CA LYS A 309 8.31 -20.81 6.08
C LYS A 309 7.62 -21.15 4.77
N ILE A 310 8.33 -21.12 3.64
CA ILE A 310 7.75 -21.56 2.35
C ILE A 310 7.38 -23.03 2.41
N THR A 311 8.25 -23.90 2.99
CA THR A 311 7.95 -25.31 3.21
C THR A 311 6.70 -25.50 4.06
N GLU A 312 6.61 -24.78 5.18
CA GLU A 312 5.44 -24.86 6.07
C GLU A 312 4.16 -24.40 5.36
N PHE A 313 4.21 -23.29 4.60
CA PHE A 313 3.08 -22.82 3.79
C PHE A 313 2.64 -23.85 2.75
N ALA A 314 3.58 -24.43 2.01
CA ALA A 314 3.30 -25.42 0.98
C ALA A 314 2.59 -26.65 1.59
N LEU A 315 3.17 -27.21 2.63
CA LEU A 315 2.61 -28.38 3.32
C LEU A 315 1.26 -28.08 3.99
N ALA A 316 1.11 -26.86 4.53
CA ALA A 316 -0.14 -26.45 5.15
C ALA A 316 -1.26 -26.30 4.10
N LEU A 317 -0.98 -25.66 2.95
CA LEU A 317 -1.95 -25.55 1.84
C LEU A 317 -2.33 -26.93 1.29
N GLU A 318 -1.36 -27.81 1.03
CA GLU A 318 -1.59 -29.19 0.58
C GLU A 318 -2.49 -29.97 1.55
N ALA A 319 -2.26 -29.82 2.86
CA ALA A 319 -3.02 -30.50 3.90
C ALA A 319 -4.48 -30.04 4.01
N THR A 320 -4.82 -28.83 3.54
CA THR A 320 -6.20 -28.33 3.55
C THR A 320 -7.11 -29.09 2.58
N LYS A 321 -6.55 -29.66 1.52
CA LYS A 321 -7.25 -30.29 0.38
C LYS A 321 -8.30 -29.35 -0.27
N ARG A 322 -8.17 -28.05 -0.07
CA ARG A 322 -9.03 -27.04 -0.68
C ARG A 322 -8.38 -26.46 -1.93
N PRO A 323 -9.16 -26.03 -2.91
CA PRO A 323 -8.61 -25.27 -4.02
C PRO A 323 -7.88 -24.02 -3.51
N PHE A 324 -6.66 -23.77 -4.04
CA PHE A 324 -5.92 -22.55 -3.72
C PHE A 324 -5.22 -21.98 -4.95
N LEU A 325 -5.11 -20.66 -5.00
CA LEU A 325 -4.27 -19.91 -5.93
C LEU A 325 -3.17 -19.21 -5.12
N TRP A 326 -1.92 -19.58 -5.35
CA TRP A 326 -0.78 -19.02 -4.65
C TRP A 326 0.12 -18.23 -5.58
N VAL A 327 0.27 -16.91 -5.31
CA VAL A 327 1.27 -16.06 -5.97
C VAL A 327 2.60 -16.24 -5.25
N LEU A 328 3.53 -16.92 -5.88
CA LEU A 328 4.87 -17.20 -5.39
C LEU A 328 5.88 -16.76 -6.45
N LYS A 329 6.61 -15.66 -6.18
CA LYS A 329 7.57 -15.08 -7.12
C LYS A 329 8.55 -16.13 -7.64
N GLU A 330 8.97 -15.98 -8.90
CA GLU A 330 9.85 -16.95 -9.58
C GLU A 330 11.32 -16.89 -9.14
N ASP A 331 11.65 -15.96 -8.27
CA ASP A 331 12.96 -15.82 -7.68
C ASP A 331 13.37 -17.08 -6.89
N LYS A 332 14.65 -17.49 -7.02
CA LYS A 332 15.20 -18.67 -6.34
C LYS A 332 15.04 -18.62 -4.82
N ALA A 333 15.18 -17.43 -4.21
CA ALA A 333 15.06 -17.27 -2.77
C ALA A 333 13.61 -17.45 -2.28
N TRP A 334 12.60 -17.15 -3.12
CA TRP A 334 11.20 -17.42 -2.82
C TRP A 334 10.83 -18.90 -2.99
N ARG A 335 11.44 -19.61 -3.97
CA ARG A 335 11.11 -20.99 -4.28
C ARG A 335 12.00 -22.03 -3.57
N ALA A 336 13.07 -21.58 -2.88
CA ALA A 336 14.04 -22.45 -2.21
C ALA A 336 13.43 -23.42 -1.18
N GLY A 337 12.26 -23.10 -0.62
CA GLY A 337 11.57 -23.93 0.37
C GLY A 337 10.42 -24.77 -0.19
N LEU A 338 10.17 -24.77 -1.50
CA LEU A 338 9.13 -25.65 -2.05
C LEU A 338 9.55 -27.11 -1.90
N PRO A 339 8.70 -27.97 -1.29
CA PRO A 339 8.99 -29.40 -1.18
C PRO A 339 9.09 -30.06 -2.56
N ASP A 340 9.98 -31.04 -2.70
CA ASP A 340 10.13 -31.81 -3.94
C ASP A 340 8.80 -32.40 -4.40
N GLY A 341 8.46 -32.24 -5.69
CA GLY A 341 7.22 -32.74 -6.28
C GLY A 341 5.94 -32.06 -5.75
N PHE A 342 6.04 -30.91 -5.05
CA PHE A 342 4.87 -30.20 -4.52
C PHE A 342 3.91 -29.77 -5.62
N LEU A 343 4.43 -29.17 -6.71
CA LEU A 343 3.59 -28.65 -7.79
C LEU A 343 2.79 -29.76 -8.47
N GLU A 344 3.40 -30.92 -8.66
CA GLU A 344 2.77 -32.11 -9.22
C GLU A 344 1.68 -32.67 -8.30
N ARG A 345 1.96 -32.74 -6.99
CA ARG A 345 0.97 -33.26 -6.01
C ARG A 345 -0.26 -32.38 -5.88
N VAL A 346 -0.11 -31.05 -6.03
CA VAL A 346 -1.23 -30.11 -5.89
C VAL A 346 -1.88 -29.74 -7.23
N ALA A 347 -1.39 -30.24 -8.37
CA ALA A 347 -1.89 -29.86 -9.70
C ALA A 347 -3.41 -30.03 -9.90
N GLY A 348 -4.03 -30.95 -9.15
CA GLY A 348 -5.48 -31.20 -9.21
C GLY A 348 -6.33 -30.21 -8.38
N CYS A 349 -5.72 -29.50 -7.41
CA CYS A 349 -6.46 -28.60 -6.50
C CYS A 349 -5.79 -27.23 -6.31
N GLY A 350 -4.51 -27.06 -6.64
CA GLY A 350 -3.76 -25.84 -6.47
C GLY A 350 -3.23 -25.26 -7.78
N LYS A 351 -3.16 -23.93 -7.86
CA LYS A 351 -2.48 -23.20 -8.93
C LYS A 351 -1.43 -22.30 -8.28
N VAL A 352 -0.18 -22.42 -8.72
CA VAL A 352 0.93 -21.56 -8.29
C VAL A 352 1.42 -20.75 -9.49
N VAL A 353 1.47 -19.43 -9.33
CA VAL A 353 1.87 -18.49 -10.39
C VAL A 353 2.92 -17.51 -9.88
N GLY A 354 3.78 -16.98 -10.76
CA GLY A 354 4.80 -16.00 -10.40
C GLY A 354 4.20 -14.66 -9.99
N TRP A 355 3.18 -14.21 -10.74
CA TRP A 355 2.41 -12.99 -10.51
C TRP A 355 1.00 -13.16 -11.07
N ALA A 356 0.01 -12.54 -10.45
CA ALA A 356 -1.38 -12.62 -10.87
C ALA A 356 -2.01 -11.24 -11.06
N PRO A 357 -2.99 -11.08 -11.97
CA PRO A 357 -3.83 -9.89 -12.05
C PRO A 357 -4.75 -9.84 -10.83
N GLN A 358 -4.25 -9.31 -9.70
CA GLN A 358 -4.86 -9.40 -8.37
C GLN A 358 -6.29 -8.90 -8.34
N GLU A 359 -6.57 -7.79 -9.01
CA GLU A 359 -7.92 -7.24 -9.07
C GLU A 359 -8.91 -8.21 -9.73
N GLU A 360 -8.54 -8.84 -10.87
CA GLU A 360 -9.38 -9.82 -11.54
C GLU A 360 -9.54 -11.11 -10.72
N VAL A 361 -8.48 -11.51 -10.01
CA VAL A 361 -8.55 -12.62 -9.07
C VAL A 361 -9.55 -12.31 -7.94
N LEU A 362 -9.48 -11.13 -7.33
CA LEU A 362 -10.37 -10.73 -6.23
C LEU A 362 -11.81 -10.51 -6.71
N LYS A 363 -12.04 -10.06 -7.94
CA LYS A 363 -13.38 -9.98 -8.56
C LYS A 363 -14.01 -11.35 -8.69
N ASN A 364 -13.22 -12.40 -8.89
CA ASN A 364 -13.74 -13.73 -9.19
C ASN A 364 -14.56 -14.32 -8.03
N GLY A 365 -15.75 -14.83 -8.34
CA GLY A 365 -16.67 -15.42 -7.36
C GLY A 365 -16.18 -16.71 -6.72
N ALA A 366 -15.21 -17.40 -7.32
CA ALA A 366 -14.61 -18.61 -6.76
C ALA A 366 -13.73 -18.34 -5.52
N VAL A 367 -13.15 -17.12 -5.41
CA VAL A 367 -12.32 -16.75 -4.26
C VAL A 367 -13.18 -16.56 -3.02
N GLY A 368 -13.00 -17.43 -2.03
CA GLY A 368 -13.72 -17.44 -0.75
C GLY A 368 -13.04 -16.63 0.35
N CYS A 369 -11.70 -16.64 0.39
CA CYS A 369 -10.92 -15.79 1.28
C CYS A 369 -9.57 -15.43 0.64
N TYR A 370 -8.96 -14.35 1.15
CA TYR A 370 -7.64 -13.92 0.77
C TYR A 370 -6.68 -14.03 1.96
N LEU A 371 -5.72 -14.96 1.87
CA LEU A 371 -4.60 -15.04 2.79
C LEU A 371 -3.58 -13.97 2.37
N THR A 372 -3.49 -12.91 3.15
CA THR A 372 -2.80 -11.68 2.82
C THR A 372 -1.73 -11.33 3.86
N HIS A 373 -0.68 -10.66 3.40
CA HIS A 373 0.30 -9.98 4.26
C HIS A 373 -0.25 -8.70 4.92
N CYS A 374 -1.50 -8.31 4.65
CA CYS A 374 -2.14 -7.09 5.16
C CYS A 374 -1.54 -5.77 4.63
N GLY A 375 -0.91 -5.75 3.45
CA GLY A 375 -0.54 -4.50 2.78
C GLY A 375 -1.77 -3.67 2.43
N TRP A 376 -1.66 -2.32 2.52
CA TRP A 376 -2.82 -1.43 2.42
C TRP A 376 -3.61 -1.59 1.12
N ASN A 377 -2.97 -1.52 -0.04
CA ASN A 377 -3.67 -1.66 -1.33
C ASN A 377 -4.42 -3.00 -1.42
N SER A 378 -3.74 -4.11 -1.06
CA SER A 378 -4.36 -5.43 -1.05
C SER A 378 -5.55 -5.53 -0.08
N THR A 379 -5.49 -4.82 1.03
CA THR A 379 -6.60 -4.74 2.00
C THR A 379 -7.79 -3.99 1.40
N VAL A 380 -7.55 -2.84 0.79
CA VAL A 380 -8.58 -2.03 0.12
C VAL A 380 -9.22 -2.81 -1.03
N GLU A 381 -8.41 -3.39 -1.93
CA GLU A 381 -8.90 -4.22 -3.05
C GLU A 381 -9.76 -5.39 -2.56
N ALA A 382 -9.35 -6.06 -1.47
CA ALA A 382 -10.15 -7.14 -0.89
C ALA A 382 -11.50 -6.64 -0.35
N ILE A 383 -11.54 -5.49 0.32
CA ILE A 383 -12.79 -4.88 0.81
C ILE A 383 -13.69 -4.51 -0.37
N GLU A 384 -13.15 -3.88 -1.41
CA GLU A 384 -13.90 -3.47 -2.60
C GLU A 384 -14.52 -4.66 -3.34
N HIS A 385 -13.85 -5.82 -3.31
CA HIS A 385 -14.37 -7.04 -3.91
C HIS A 385 -15.08 -7.97 -2.91
N GLY A 386 -15.33 -7.48 -1.68
CA GLY A 386 -16.12 -8.20 -0.68
C GLY A 386 -15.46 -9.49 -0.18
N LYS A 387 -14.11 -9.54 -0.10
CA LYS A 387 -13.35 -10.73 0.31
C LYS A 387 -12.99 -10.69 1.79
N ARG A 388 -13.19 -11.82 2.46
CA ARG A 388 -12.74 -12.05 3.85
C ARG A 388 -11.22 -12.22 3.88
N LEU A 389 -10.58 -11.72 4.94
CA LEU A 389 -9.12 -11.67 5.05
C LEU A 389 -8.59 -12.67 6.09
N LEU A 390 -7.66 -13.52 5.67
CA LEU A 390 -6.85 -14.33 6.56
C LEU A 390 -5.47 -13.67 6.65
N CYS A 391 -5.16 -13.09 7.82
CA CYS A 391 -4.07 -12.14 7.99
C CYS A 391 -2.79 -12.82 8.44
N TYR A 392 -1.70 -12.58 7.73
CA TYR A 392 -0.34 -12.97 8.10
C TYR A 392 0.62 -11.81 7.84
N PRO A 393 0.64 -10.77 8.70
CA PRO A 393 1.52 -9.62 8.54
C PRO A 393 2.99 -10.04 8.68
N ILE A 394 3.87 -9.45 7.87
CA ILE A 394 5.29 -9.80 7.78
C ILE A 394 6.17 -8.64 8.22
N SER A 395 5.84 -7.40 7.82
CA SER A 395 6.70 -6.24 8.09
C SER A 395 5.98 -4.90 7.86
N GLY A 396 6.54 -3.83 8.38
CA GLY A 396 6.10 -2.47 8.09
C GLY A 396 4.72 -2.12 8.64
N ASP A 397 3.92 -1.43 7.84
CA ASP A 397 2.54 -1.03 8.14
C ASP A 397 1.55 -2.20 8.27
N GLN A 398 1.95 -3.38 7.80
CA GLN A 398 1.10 -4.57 7.75
C GLN A 398 0.60 -4.99 9.14
N PHE A 399 1.39 -4.78 10.19
CA PHE A 399 0.97 -5.08 11.56
C PHE A 399 -0.14 -4.13 12.02
N VAL A 400 -0.02 -2.85 11.71
CA VAL A 400 -1.06 -1.84 12.01
C VAL A 400 -2.34 -2.19 11.25
N ASN A 401 -2.23 -2.42 9.95
CA ASN A 401 -3.36 -2.79 9.09
C ASN A 401 -4.06 -4.07 9.60
N CYS A 402 -3.27 -5.07 10.03
CA CYS A 402 -3.80 -6.32 10.58
C CYS A 402 -4.65 -6.09 11.85
N GLU A 403 -4.21 -5.23 12.76
CA GLU A 403 -4.97 -4.92 13.98
C GLU A 403 -6.30 -4.23 13.63
N TYR A 404 -6.34 -3.35 12.62
CA TYR A 404 -7.58 -2.76 12.13
C TYR A 404 -8.50 -3.78 11.46
N ILE A 405 -7.97 -4.63 10.59
CA ILE A 405 -8.72 -5.70 9.91
C ILE A 405 -9.41 -6.61 10.93
N VAL A 406 -8.70 -6.99 11.99
CA VAL A 406 -9.16 -8.00 12.95
C VAL A 406 -9.98 -7.38 14.08
N ARG A 407 -9.51 -6.27 14.68
CA ARG A 407 -10.12 -5.74 15.90
C ARG A 407 -11.08 -4.58 15.70
N VAL A 408 -10.85 -3.73 14.69
CA VAL A 408 -11.71 -2.57 14.44
C VAL A 408 -12.83 -2.94 13.49
N TRP A 409 -12.46 -3.43 12.31
CA TRP A 409 -13.46 -3.75 11.28
C TRP A 409 -14.03 -5.17 11.43
N GLY A 410 -13.30 -6.08 12.06
CA GLY A 410 -13.71 -7.48 12.23
C GLY A 410 -13.97 -8.22 10.93
N ILE A 411 -13.24 -7.87 9.86
CA ILE A 411 -13.40 -8.42 8.49
C ILE A 411 -12.42 -9.54 8.19
N GLY A 412 -11.60 -9.93 9.17
CA GLY A 412 -10.59 -10.97 9.00
C GLY A 412 -10.18 -11.62 10.30
N ILE A 413 -9.32 -12.64 10.17
CA ILE A 413 -8.75 -13.43 11.28
C ILE A 413 -7.23 -13.41 11.13
N LYS A 414 -6.49 -13.20 12.23
CA LYS A 414 -5.03 -13.29 12.27
C LYS A 414 -4.59 -14.74 12.47
N LEU A 415 -3.69 -15.23 11.61
CA LEU A 415 -3.04 -16.53 11.81
C LEU A 415 -2.02 -16.46 12.94
N ASN A 416 -2.06 -17.45 13.84
CA ASN A 416 -1.09 -17.63 14.90
C ASN A 416 0.06 -18.55 14.44
N GLY A 417 0.82 -18.13 13.41
CA GLY A 417 1.82 -18.93 12.76
C GLY A 417 1.29 -19.66 11.52
N ILE A 418 2.16 -20.44 10.86
CA ILE A 418 1.90 -21.12 9.57
C ILE A 418 1.91 -22.63 9.65
N SER A 419 1.85 -23.20 10.86
CA SER A 419 1.72 -24.65 11.00
C SER A 419 0.47 -25.19 10.30
N GLN A 420 0.48 -26.44 9.89
CA GLN A 420 -0.66 -27.08 9.22
C GLN A 420 -1.97 -26.96 10.03
N SER A 421 -1.91 -27.06 11.37
CA SER A 421 -3.07 -26.88 12.23
C SER A 421 -3.57 -25.43 12.21
N SER A 422 -2.69 -24.45 12.39
CA SER A 422 -3.05 -23.03 12.38
C SER A 422 -3.69 -22.60 11.05
N MET A 423 -3.12 -23.06 9.93
CA MET A 423 -3.64 -22.78 8.59
C MET A 423 -5.01 -23.42 8.38
N ARG A 424 -5.15 -24.70 8.71
CA ARG A 424 -6.44 -25.42 8.58
C ARG A 424 -7.52 -24.77 9.42
N ASP A 425 -7.22 -24.47 10.69
CA ASP A 425 -8.19 -23.87 11.61
C ASP A 425 -8.56 -22.46 11.18
N GLY A 426 -7.59 -21.65 10.73
CA GLY A 426 -7.82 -20.31 10.19
C GLY A 426 -8.71 -20.35 8.94
N ILE A 427 -8.40 -21.21 7.98
CA ILE A 427 -9.19 -21.38 6.75
C ILE A 427 -10.61 -21.89 7.09
N GLN A 428 -10.73 -22.85 8.00
CA GLN A 428 -12.03 -23.37 8.42
C GLN A 428 -12.90 -22.27 9.03
N LYS A 429 -12.34 -21.46 9.93
CA LYS A 429 -13.05 -20.36 10.59
C LYS A 429 -13.47 -19.26 9.60
N ILE A 430 -12.58 -18.88 8.67
CA ILE A 430 -12.84 -17.77 7.75
C ILE A 430 -13.79 -18.17 6.59
N MET A 431 -13.86 -19.46 6.24
CA MET A 431 -14.62 -19.93 5.07
C MET A 431 -15.93 -20.66 5.43
N ALA A 432 -16.11 -21.11 6.66
CA ALA A 432 -17.25 -21.92 7.04
C ALA A 432 -17.84 -21.54 8.40
N GLY A 433 -19.11 -21.84 8.60
CA GLY A 433 -19.79 -21.64 9.88
C GLY A 433 -20.31 -20.22 10.12
N LYS A 434 -20.83 -19.99 11.34
CA LYS A 434 -21.47 -18.74 11.74
C LYS A 434 -20.50 -17.55 11.73
N GLU A 435 -19.29 -17.74 12.24
CA GLU A 435 -18.23 -16.69 12.30
C GLU A 435 -17.87 -16.18 10.90
N ALA A 436 -17.75 -17.09 9.91
CA ALA A 436 -17.51 -16.72 8.53
C ALA A 436 -18.63 -15.86 7.92
N MET A 437 -19.89 -16.15 8.25
CA MET A 437 -21.05 -15.36 7.80
C MET A 437 -21.06 -13.96 8.44
N GLU A 438 -20.73 -13.86 9.71
CA GLU A 438 -20.62 -12.59 10.42
C GLU A 438 -19.50 -11.71 9.88
N ILE A 439 -18.34 -12.31 9.60
CA ILE A 439 -17.20 -11.61 8.96
C ILE A 439 -17.63 -11.13 7.58
N GLN A 440 -18.28 -11.97 6.77
CA GLN A 440 -18.73 -11.60 5.43
C GLN A 440 -19.73 -10.44 5.47
N ALA A 441 -20.63 -10.41 6.43
CA ALA A 441 -21.58 -9.31 6.60
C ALA A 441 -20.86 -7.98 6.89
N ARG A 442 -19.84 -8.01 7.80
CA ARG A 442 -19.02 -6.83 8.10
C ARG A 442 -18.19 -6.36 6.91
N VAL A 443 -17.63 -7.28 6.11
CA VAL A 443 -16.93 -6.94 4.86
C VAL A 443 -17.85 -6.19 3.91
N LEU A 444 -19.07 -6.70 3.70
CA LEU A 444 -20.03 -6.09 2.79
C LEU A 444 -20.55 -4.74 3.29
N ASP A 445 -20.67 -4.59 4.60
CA ASP A 445 -21.06 -3.32 5.22
C ASP A 445 -19.96 -2.26 5.07
N LEU A 446 -18.71 -2.61 5.39
CA LEU A 446 -17.56 -1.73 5.20
C LEU A 446 -17.37 -1.34 3.72
N LYS A 447 -17.53 -2.28 2.79
CA LYS A 447 -17.57 -1.99 1.34
C LYS A 447 -18.62 -0.93 0.99
N LYS A 448 -19.84 -1.04 1.54
CA LYS A 448 -20.90 -0.05 1.31
C LYS A 448 -20.54 1.32 1.90
N GLN A 449 -19.96 1.35 3.10
CA GLN A 449 -19.53 2.60 3.74
C GLN A 449 -18.47 3.31 2.89
N ILE A 450 -17.45 2.59 2.42
CA ILE A 450 -16.41 3.13 1.56
C ILE A 450 -16.98 3.65 0.24
N SER A 451 -17.83 2.86 -0.43
CA SER A 451 -18.40 3.24 -1.73
C SER A 451 -19.37 4.44 -1.67
N ARG A 452 -19.93 4.75 -0.50
CA ARG A 452 -20.80 5.90 -0.27
C ARG A 452 -20.09 7.13 0.27
N ASN A 453 -18.78 7.05 0.45
CA ASN A 453 -18.00 8.11 1.07
C ASN A 453 -17.84 9.31 0.15
N SER A 454 -18.79 10.26 0.25
CA SER A 454 -18.72 11.53 -0.48
C SER A 454 -17.63 12.48 0.05
N ARG A 455 -17.13 12.27 1.29
CA ARG A 455 -16.14 13.14 1.92
C ARG A 455 -14.79 13.06 1.23
N ALA A 456 -14.36 11.85 0.82
CA ALA A 456 -13.12 11.69 0.08
C ALA A 456 -13.14 12.45 -1.26
N LEU A 457 -14.26 12.39 -1.97
CA LEU A 457 -14.45 13.16 -3.21
C LEU A 457 -14.46 14.68 -2.97
N ALA A 458 -15.13 15.11 -1.90
CA ALA A 458 -15.14 16.53 -1.51
C ALA A 458 -13.74 17.02 -1.12
N ASN A 459 -12.96 16.21 -0.40
CA ASN A 459 -11.58 16.52 -0.05
C ASN A 459 -10.68 16.63 -1.30
N LEU A 460 -10.82 15.70 -2.24
CA LEU A 460 -10.07 15.76 -3.49
C LEU A 460 -10.46 17.00 -4.31
N GLN A 461 -11.76 17.32 -4.38
CA GLN A 461 -12.25 18.53 -5.07
C GLN A 461 -11.71 19.80 -4.40
N CYS A 462 -11.67 19.86 -3.07
CA CYS A 462 -11.09 20.97 -2.34
C CYS A 462 -9.62 21.20 -2.71
N PHE A 463 -8.82 20.14 -2.74
CA PHE A 463 -7.42 20.21 -3.19
C PHE A 463 -7.31 20.73 -4.64
N ILE A 464 -8.16 20.22 -5.54
CA ILE A 464 -8.19 20.65 -6.94
C ILE A 464 -8.52 22.13 -7.08
N ASP A 465 -9.51 22.61 -6.32
CA ASP A 465 -9.92 24.02 -6.36
C ASP A 465 -8.84 24.95 -5.81
N GLU A 466 -8.08 24.51 -4.80
CA GLU A 466 -6.92 25.25 -4.30
C GLU A 466 -5.81 25.35 -5.34
N ILE A 467 -5.47 24.25 -6.04
CA ILE A 467 -4.42 24.29 -7.08
C ILE A 467 -4.84 25.17 -8.25
N ARG A 468 -6.13 25.20 -8.61
CA ARG A 468 -6.64 26.06 -9.68
C ARG A 468 -6.53 27.55 -9.37
N LYS A 469 -6.54 27.94 -8.09
CA LYS A 469 -6.35 29.36 -7.69
C LYS A 469 -4.90 29.83 -7.87
N ILE A 470 -3.96 28.90 -7.92
CA ILE A 470 -2.52 29.17 -8.04
C ILE A 470 -2.09 29.15 -9.52
N SER A 471 -2.87 28.50 -10.40
CA SER A 471 -2.64 28.42 -11.84
C SER A 471 -3.19 29.67 -12.52
#